data_f4e86110c8beacf76eec6b00feb31543
#
_entry.id   f4e86110c8beacf76eec6b00feb31543
#
_cell.length_a   1.000
_cell.length_b   1.000
_cell.length_c   1.000
_cell.angle_alpha   90.00
_cell.angle_beta   90.00
_cell.angle_gamma   90.00
#
_symmetry.space_group_name_H-M   'P 1'
#
loop_
_entity.id
_entity.type
_entity.pdbx_description
1 polymer ?
#
loop_
_entity_poly.entity_id
_entity_poly.type
_entity_poly.pdbx_seq_one_letter_code
_entity_poly.pdbx_strand_id
1 'polypeptide(L)'
;MDSTSDARGTSDFAGAALSLEAGQQGHQDRIIVPIQPLSPAPTPTPTPTPTPTPTPTPTPTPTPTPTPTPTPTPTPTDHVKVTTTADQTAEVGKPFGDTAHITGTVPEGAHITFKLSHKGLLPNMCGDSVITTKPVAVPAGDHVQPIDIASPKVTVGEAGTYYWVETLTDNNGKVLAQGKCGEHAETTTVTAPVVPTPTPTMIPVGPSHPGLMPHTGV
;
A
#
# COMPACT_ATOMS: atom_id res chain seq x y z
N MET A 1 -7.88 -5.57 -41.33
CA MET A 1 -8.26 -6.78 -40.60
C MET A 1 -9.23 -6.36 -39.54
N ASP A 2 -10.29 -6.54 -39.86
CA ASP A 2 -11.71 -6.56 -39.62
C ASP A 2 -12.04 -7.34 -38.35
N SER A 3 -12.77 -6.77 -37.42
CA SER A 3 -13.52 -7.48 -36.39
C SER A 3 -14.59 -6.57 -35.82
N THR A 4 -15.70 -6.53 -36.53
CA THR A 4 -17.02 -6.10 -36.03
C THR A 4 -17.55 -7.10 -35.03
N SER A 5 -17.90 -6.64 -33.84
CA SER A 5 -18.70 -7.39 -32.87
C SER A 5 -20.05 -6.69 -32.69
N ASP A 6 -21.03 -7.25 -33.36
CA ASP A 6 -22.46 -6.94 -33.26
C ASP A 6 -23.03 -7.61 -31.98
N ALA A 7 -23.49 -6.84 -31.04
CA ALA A 7 -24.19 -7.32 -29.86
C ALA A 7 -25.66 -6.87 -29.92
N ARG A 8 -26.48 -7.72 -30.52
CA ARG A 8 -27.95 -7.65 -30.42
C ARG A 8 -28.39 -8.21 -29.06
N GLY A 9 -28.81 -7.35 -28.19
CA GLY A 9 -29.54 -7.74 -26.97
C GLY A 9 -31.00 -7.89 -27.28
N THR A 10 -31.48 -9.13 -27.40
CA THR A 10 -32.90 -9.48 -27.35
C THR A 10 -33.29 -9.72 -25.90
N SER A 11 -34.10 -8.84 -25.35
CA SER A 11 -34.73 -9.05 -24.05
C SER A 11 -36.04 -9.82 -24.22
N ASP A 12 -35.97 -11.13 -23.98
CA ASP A 12 -37.16 -11.97 -23.82
C ASP A 12 -37.77 -11.77 -22.44
N PHE A 13 -38.94 -11.13 -22.40
CA PHE A 13 -39.81 -11.15 -21.23
C PHE A 13 -40.62 -12.44 -21.24
N ALA A 14 -40.18 -13.43 -20.51
CA ALA A 14 -40.98 -14.59 -20.16
C ALA A 14 -42.00 -14.20 -19.10
N GLY A 15 -43.29 -14.23 -19.49
CA GLY A 15 -44.40 -14.03 -18.58
C GLY A 15 -44.49 -15.17 -17.56
N ALA A 16 -44.48 -14.82 -16.28
CA ALA A 16 -44.76 -15.75 -15.20
C ALA A 16 -46.26 -16.05 -15.15
N ALA A 17 -46.64 -17.26 -15.42
CA ALA A 17 -47.98 -17.77 -15.18
C ALA A 17 -48.10 -18.15 -13.69
N LEU A 18 -48.90 -17.42 -12.95
CA LEU A 18 -49.33 -17.81 -11.60
C LEU A 18 -50.46 -18.85 -11.69
N SER A 19 -50.15 -20.07 -11.32
CA SER A 19 -51.16 -21.10 -11.09
C SER A 19 -51.78 -20.89 -9.70
N LEU A 20 -53.06 -20.53 -9.64
CA LEU A 20 -53.83 -20.56 -8.41
C LEU A 20 -54.71 -21.79 -8.43
N GLU A 21 -54.36 -22.81 -7.66
CA GLU A 21 -55.27 -23.89 -7.31
C GLU A 21 -56.17 -23.42 -6.17
N ALA A 22 -57.46 -23.35 -6.46
CA ALA A 22 -58.43 -23.37 -5.40
C ALA A 22 -59.66 -24.20 -5.90
N GLY A 23 -59.73 -25.39 -5.37
CA GLY A 23 -60.94 -26.17 -5.49
C GLY A 23 -62.05 -25.56 -4.66
N GLN A 24 -63.22 -25.40 -5.25
CA GLN A 24 -64.53 -25.53 -4.59
C GLN A 24 -65.57 -25.65 -5.64
N GLN A 25 -66.37 -26.66 -5.46
CA GLN A 25 -67.57 -27.00 -6.25
C GLN A 25 -68.69 -25.95 -6.12
N GLY A 26 -69.40 -25.78 -7.22
CA GLY A 26 -70.84 -25.48 -7.06
C GLY A 26 -71.30 -24.16 -7.68
N HIS A 27 -72.14 -24.36 -8.60
CA HIS A 27 -73.11 -23.45 -9.19
C HIS A 27 -72.75 -22.85 -10.55
N GLN A 28 -73.27 -23.49 -11.57
CA GLN A 28 -73.28 -22.96 -12.93
C GLN A 28 -74.45 -21.96 -13.08
N ASP A 29 -74.20 -20.71 -12.82
CA ASP A 29 -75.06 -19.65 -13.32
C ASP A 29 -74.44 -19.13 -14.64
N ARG A 30 -75.06 -19.57 -15.73
CA ARG A 30 -74.76 -19.05 -17.05
C ARG A 30 -75.35 -17.66 -17.18
N ILE A 31 -74.55 -16.68 -16.99
CA ILE A 31 -74.90 -15.30 -17.36
C ILE A 31 -74.58 -15.16 -18.87
N ILE A 32 -75.67 -15.13 -19.65
CA ILE A 32 -75.58 -14.78 -21.06
C ILE A 32 -75.50 -13.27 -21.16
N VAL A 33 -74.25 -12.78 -21.41
CA VAL A 33 -74.03 -11.35 -21.70
C VAL A 33 -74.30 -11.14 -23.20
N PRO A 34 -75.25 -10.30 -23.59
CA PRO A 34 -75.48 -10.00 -25.01
C PRO A 34 -74.27 -9.25 -25.56
N ILE A 35 -73.67 -9.82 -26.62
CA ILE A 35 -72.56 -9.17 -27.36
C ILE A 35 -73.24 -8.04 -28.19
N GLN A 36 -72.92 -6.81 -27.80
CA GLN A 36 -73.23 -5.67 -28.66
C GLN A 36 -72.22 -5.60 -29.81
N PRO A 37 -72.69 -5.33 -31.02
CA PRO A 37 -71.77 -5.14 -32.14
C PRO A 37 -70.88 -3.90 -31.90
N LEU A 38 -69.59 -4.10 -31.97
CA LEU A 38 -68.62 -3.05 -31.88
C LEU A 38 -68.76 -2.07 -33.06
N SER A 39 -68.96 -0.79 -32.72
CA SER A 39 -68.94 0.30 -33.67
C SER A 39 -67.61 0.32 -34.42
N PRO A 40 -67.57 0.54 -35.75
CA PRO A 40 -66.30 0.60 -36.51
C PRO A 40 -65.40 1.67 -35.95
N ALA A 41 -64.15 1.28 -35.76
CA ALA A 41 -63.09 2.18 -35.28
C ALA A 41 -62.88 3.35 -36.26
N PRO A 42 -62.63 4.54 -35.76
CA PRO A 42 -62.36 5.70 -36.64
C PRO A 42 -61.08 5.43 -37.45
N THR A 43 -61.12 5.76 -38.72
CA THR A 43 -59.96 5.66 -39.64
C THR A 43 -58.84 6.56 -39.10
N PRO A 44 -57.63 6.07 -38.97
CA PRO A 44 -56.52 6.89 -38.48
C PRO A 44 -56.25 8.05 -39.46
N THR A 45 -56.19 9.26 -38.93
CA THR A 45 -55.78 10.45 -39.65
C THR A 45 -54.32 10.30 -40.05
N PRO A 46 -53.93 10.60 -41.29
CA PRO A 46 -52.51 10.51 -41.70
C PRO A 46 -51.65 11.40 -40.83
N THR A 47 -50.64 10.81 -40.19
CA THR A 47 -49.63 11.56 -39.43
C THR A 47 -48.80 12.41 -40.37
N PRO A 48 -48.56 13.69 -40.06
CA PRO A 48 -47.75 14.56 -40.92
C PRO A 48 -46.32 13.97 -41.02
N THR A 49 -45.83 13.89 -42.24
CA THR A 49 -44.45 13.45 -42.53
C THR A 49 -43.48 14.45 -41.89
N PRO A 50 -42.49 13.98 -41.12
CA PRO A 50 -41.53 14.86 -40.47
C PRO A 50 -40.76 15.64 -41.54
N THR A 51 -40.68 16.97 -41.37
CA THR A 51 -39.83 17.85 -42.21
C THR A 51 -38.38 17.44 -41.97
N PRO A 52 -37.56 17.29 -43.04
CA PRO A 52 -36.14 16.95 -42.88
C PRO A 52 -35.44 18.03 -42.05
N THR A 53 -34.84 17.57 -40.93
CA THR A 53 -33.96 18.39 -40.09
C THR A 53 -32.74 18.82 -40.89
N PRO A 54 -32.34 20.11 -40.88
CA PRO A 54 -31.15 20.57 -41.59
C PRO A 54 -29.92 19.81 -41.10
N THR A 55 -29.14 19.25 -42.02
CA THR A 55 -27.88 18.57 -41.73
C THR A 55 -26.92 19.60 -41.11
N PRO A 56 -26.30 19.30 -39.95
CA PRO A 56 -25.37 20.23 -39.35
C PRO A 56 -24.17 20.48 -40.30
N THR A 57 -23.83 21.74 -40.47
CA THR A 57 -22.65 22.15 -41.23
C THR A 57 -21.40 21.63 -40.50
N PRO A 58 -20.44 21.00 -41.19
CA PRO A 58 -19.24 20.48 -40.51
C PRO A 58 -18.50 21.64 -39.84
N THR A 59 -18.29 21.49 -38.53
CA THR A 59 -17.45 22.41 -37.76
C THR A 59 -16.00 22.28 -38.23
N PRO A 60 -15.28 23.38 -38.47
CA PRO A 60 -13.89 23.31 -38.90
C PRO A 60 -13.07 22.53 -37.88
N THR A 61 -12.35 21.54 -38.36
CA THR A 61 -11.42 20.76 -37.56
C THR A 61 -10.32 21.69 -37.03
N PRO A 62 -10.05 21.75 -35.73
CA PRO A 62 -8.97 22.58 -35.21
C PRO A 62 -7.64 22.17 -35.84
N THR A 63 -6.91 23.17 -36.35
CA THR A 63 -5.55 22.97 -36.84
C THR A 63 -4.69 22.45 -35.70
N PRO A 64 -3.91 21.37 -35.87
CA PRO A 64 -3.05 20.84 -34.78
C PRO A 64 -2.09 21.94 -34.33
N THR A 65 -2.13 22.29 -33.06
CA THR A 65 -1.15 23.16 -32.43
C THR A 65 0.22 22.47 -32.53
N PRO A 66 1.29 23.16 -32.93
CA PRO A 66 2.61 22.55 -33.01
C PRO A 66 2.99 22.00 -31.63
N THR A 67 3.31 20.73 -31.59
CA THR A 67 3.83 20.10 -30.38
C THR A 67 5.14 20.81 -30.00
N PRO A 68 5.30 21.29 -28.75
CA PRO A 68 6.54 21.91 -28.34
C PRO A 68 7.70 20.93 -28.55
N THR A 69 8.74 21.36 -29.25
CA THR A 69 9.97 20.61 -29.40
C THR A 69 10.51 20.33 -28.01
N PRO A 70 10.84 19.08 -27.65
CA PRO A 70 11.39 18.79 -26.33
C PRO A 70 12.65 19.63 -26.13
N THR A 71 12.66 20.44 -25.09
CA THR A 71 13.86 21.15 -24.65
C THR A 71 14.90 20.08 -24.31
N PRO A 72 16.15 20.18 -24.79
CA PRO A 72 17.17 19.21 -24.44
C PRO A 72 17.30 19.16 -22.92
N THR A 73 17.03 17.99 -22.33
CA THR A 73 17.25 17.75 -20.91
C THR A 73 18.74 17.97 -20.64
N PRO A 74 19.13 18.83 -19.68
CA PRO A 74 20.52 19.01 -19.32
C PRO A 74 21.11 17.66 -18.97
N THR A 75 22.24 17.33 -19.55
CA THR A 75 22.97 16.09 -19.22
C THR A 75 23.39 16.20 -17.74
N PRO A 76 22.97 15.28 -16.87
CA PRO A 76 23.31 15.37 -15.45
C PRO A 76 24.81 15.25 -15.27
N THR A 77 25.44 16.28 -14.74
CA THR A 77 26.88 16.28 -14.40
C THR A 77 27.09 16.02 -12.91
N ASP A 78 26.03 16.04 -12.11
CA ASP A 78 26.15 15.82 -10.67
C ASP A 78 26.00 14.35 -10.31
N HIS A 79 27.05 13.82 -9.68
CA HIS A 79 27.08 12.48 -9.13
C HIS A 79 26.05 12.39 -8.00
N VAL A 80 25.20 11.36 -8.06
CA VAL A 80 24.28 11.03 -6.97
C VAL A 80 25.08 10.76 -5.70
N LYS A 81 24.67 11.37 -4.59
CA LYS A 81 25.26 11.17 -3.28
C LYS A 81 24.20 10.63 -2.32
N VAL A 82 24.57 9.65 -1.52
CA VAL A 82 23.76 9.09 -0.42
C VAL A 82 24.50 9.34 0.88
N THR A 83 23.80 9.85 1.87
CA THR A 83 24.17 9.86 3.29
C THR A 83 23.02 9.30 4.09
N THR A 84 23.25 8.81 5.30
CA THR A 84 22.20 8.13 6.07
C THR A 84 22.18 8.54 7.53
N THR A 85 21.07 8.26 8.19
CA THR A 85 20.87 8.44 9.61
C THR A 85 20.03 7.29 10.17
N ALA A 86 20.70 6.37 10.86
CA ALA A 86 20.04 5.21 11.49
C ALA A 86 19.43 5.57 12.86
N ASP A 87 18.43 4.77 13.26
CA ASP A 87 17.98 4.73 14.66
C ASP A 87 19.18 4.31 15.53
N GLN A 88 19.72 5.23 16.35
CA GLN A 88 20.97 5.02 17.11
C GLN A 88 20.86 3.91 18.16
N THR A 89 19.63 3.70 18.70
CA THR A 89 19.34 2.69 19.72
C THR A 89 18.05 1.96 19.40
N ALA A 90 18.01 0.67 19.77
CA ALA A 90 16.82 -0.16 19.70
C ALA A 90 16.85 -1.21 20.82
N GLU A 91 15.74 -1.89 21.06
CA GLU A 91 15.67 -3.07 21.92
C GLU A 91 15.49 -4.34 21.09
N VAL A 92 15.97 -5.45 21.60
CA VAL A 92 15.75 -6.78 20.98
C VAL A 92 14.27 -7.01 20.73
N GLY A 93 13.93 -7.40 19.50
CA GLY A 93 12.55 -7.67 19.08
C GLY A 93 11.70 -6.42 18.79
N LYS A 94 12.24 -5.22 18.94
CA LYS A 94 11.56 -3.98 18.54
C LYS A 94 11.98 -3.55 17.15
N PRO A 95 11.06 -2.94 16.36
CA PRO A 95 11.37 -2.48 15.03
C PRO A 95 12.25 -1.21 15.06
N PHE A 96 13.27 -1.18 14.22
CA PHE A 96 14.13 -0.01 13.98
C PHE A 96 14.49 0.09 12.50
N GLY A 97 15.15 1.17 12.08
CA GLY A 97 15.47 1.39 10.68
C GLY A 97 16.49 2.47 10.47
N ASP A 98 16.64 2.80 9.21
CA ASP A 98 17.57 3.81 8.72
C ASP A 98 16.85 4.74 7.73
N THR A 99 17.40 5.92 7.50
CA THR A 99 16.90 6.90 6.53
C THR A 99 18.05 7.37 5.64
N ALA A 100 17.90 7.14 4.35
CA ALA A 100 18.82 7.63 3.35
C ALA A 100 18.43 9.04 2.89
N HIS A 101 19.41 9.94 2.83
CA HIS A 101 19.32 11.30 2.33
C HIS A 101 20.02 11.37 0.98
N ILE A 102 19.27 11.52 -0.10
CA ILE A 102 19.77 11.41 -1.46
C ILE A 102 19.78 12.78 -2.12
N THR A 103 20.92 13.17 -2.70
CA THR A 103 21.10 14.39 -3.49
C THR A 103 21.69 14.07 -4.86
N GLY A 104 21.54 15.01 -5.81
CA GLY A 104 22.02 14.85 -7.19
C GLY A 104 20.94 14.29 -8.11
N THR A 105 21.32 13.93 -9.32
CA THR A 105 20.39 13.49 -10.34
C THR A 105 20.17 11.98 -10.30
N VAL A 106 18.96 11.58 -9.89
CA VAL A 106 18.54 10.17 -9.82
C VAL A 106 17.85 9.78 -11.14
N PRO A 107 18.32 8.72 -11.82
CA PRO A 107 17.68 8.24 -13.04
C PRO A 107 16.35 7.55 -12.75
N GLU A 108 15.50 7.44 -13.77
CA GLU A 108 14.24 6.71 -13.68
C GLU A 108 14.47 5.23 -13.38
N GLY A 109 13.61 4.65 -12.51
CA GLY A 109 13.69 3.26 -12.10
C GLY A 109 14.81 2.96 -11.10
N ALA A 110 15.45 3.97 -10.53
CA ALA A 110 16.43 3.78 -9.46
C ALA A 110 15.75 3.27 -8.17
N HIS A 111 16.50 2.46 -7.43
CA HIS A 111 16.05 1.94 -6.15
C HIS A 111 17.20 1.80 -5.17
N ILE A 112 16.89 1.89 -3.88
CA ILE A 112 17.83 1.75 -2.79
C ILE A 112 17.56 0.49 -1.99
N THR A 113 18.61 -0.22 -1.60
CA THR A 113 18.58 -1.41 -0.75
C THR A 113 19.38 -1.13 0.51
N PHE A 114 18.82 -1.47 1.66
CA PHE A 114 19.47 -1.34 2.96
C PHE A 114 19.94 -2.72 3.45
N LYS A 115 21.18 -2.77 3.88
CA LYS A 115 21.79 -3.97 4.42
C LYS A 115 22.20 -3.74 5.86
N LEU A 116 21.71 -4.54 6.78
CA LEU A 116 22.10 -4.57 8.18
C LEU A 116 23.09 -5.70 8.41
N SER A 117 24.19 -5.39 9.06
CA SER A 117 25.26 -6.34 9.37
C SER A 117 25.67 -6.21 10.84
N HIS A 118 26.16 -7.28 11.43
CA HIS A 118 26.84 -7.19 12.73
C HIS A 118 28.10 -6.31 12.61
N LYS A 119 28.51 -5.70 13.72
CA LYS A 119 29.84 -5.10 13.83
C LYS A 119 30.89 -6.20 13.60
N GLY A 120 31.83 -5.94 12.70
CA GLY A 120 32.95 -6.85 12.46
C GLY A 120 34.00 -6.82 13.57
N LEU A 121 35.02 -7.66 13.42
CA LEU A 121 36.09 -7.79 14.40
C LEU A 121 36.98 -6.54 14.49
N LEU A 122 37.15 -5.81 13.39
CA LEU A 122 37.91 -4.58 13.36
C LEU A 122 36.99 -3.36 13.38
N PRO A 123 37.46 -2.19 13.85
CA PRO A 123 36.70 -0.95 13.79
C PRO A 123 36.25 -0.64 12.35
N ASN A 124 35.04 -0.14 12.20
CA ASN A 124 34.45 0.26 10.92
C ASN A 124 34.39 -0.87 9.86
N MET A 125 34.40 -2.12 10.28
CA MET A 125 34.14 -3.26 9.41
C MET A 125 32.76 -3.84 9.67
N CYS A 126 32.05 -4.14 8.58
CA CYS A 126 30.87 -4.97 8.65
C CYS A 126 31.25 -6.44 8.82
N GLY A 127 30.63 -7.10 9.76
CA GLY A 127 30.63 -8.55 9.88
C GLY A 127 29.60 -9.19 8.94
N ASP A 128 29.06 -10.31 9.36
CA ASP A 128 28.06 -11.04 8.60
C ASP A 128 26.78 -10.21 8.42
N SER A 129 26.21 -10.31 7.23
CA SER A 129 24.91 -9.69 6.93
C SER A 129 23.80 -10.40 7.70
N VAL A 130 23.01 -9.64 8.43
CA VAL A 130 21.87 -10.15 9.20
C VAL A 130 20.59 -10.03 8.37
N ILE A 131 20.38 -8.87 7.74
CA ILE A 131 19.18 -8.56 6.96
C ILE A 131 19.58 -7.77 5.73
N THR A 132 18.96 -8.08 4.59
CA THR A 132 18.93 -7.24 3.41
C THR A 132 17.46 -6.93 3.10
N THR A 133 17.11 -5.65 3.02
CA THR A 133 15.74 -5.24 2.76
C THR A 133 15.36 -5.46 1.29
N LYS A 134 14.06 -5.47 1.02
CA LYS A 134 13.58 -5.33 -0.35
C LYS A 134 13.98 -3.95 -0.89
N PRO A 135 14.24 -3.82 -2.20
CA PRO A 135 14.50 -2.52 -2.81
C PRO A 135 13.35 -1.55 -2.61
N VAL A 136 13.67 -0.30 -2.28
CA VAL A 136 12.73 0.81 -2.16
C VAL A 136 12.93 1.72 -3.37
N ALA A 137 11.86 2.06 -4.07
CA ALA A 137 11.93 2.95 -5.22
C ALA A 137 12.35 4.37 -4.80
N VAL A 138 13.23 4.98 -5.58
CA VAL A 138 13.70 6.35 -5.36
C VAL A 138 13.10 7.23 -6.47
N PRO A 139 12.45 8.35 -6.14
CA PRO A 139 11.94 9.28 -7.14
C PRO A 139 13.05 9.75 -8.09
N ALA A 140 12.77 9.70 -9.39
CA ALA A 140 13.68 10.22 -10.40
C ALA A 140 13.66 11.76 -10.40
N GLY A 141 14.77 12.36 -10.80
CA GLY A 141 14.89 13.81 -10.95
C GLY A 141 16.17 14.38 -10.37
N ASP A 142 16.26 15.71 -10.43
CA ASP A 142 17.39 16.45 -9.87
C ASP A 142 17.05 16.93 -8.45
N HIS A 143 17.72 16.36 -7.46
CA HIS A 143 17.52 16.63 -6.04
C HIS A 143 18.59 17.55 -5.50
N VAL A 144 18.42 18.85 -5.69
CA VAL A 144 19.31 19.89 -5.14
C VAL A 144 19.26 19.88 -3.60
N GLN A 145 18.06 19.65 -3.03
CA GLN A 145 17.88 19.39 -1.60
C GLN A 145 17.74 17.89 -1.38
N PRO A 146 18.24 17.36 -0.24
CA PRO A 146 18.10 15.94 0.08
C PRO A 146 16.64 15.49 0.06
N ILE A 147 16.39 14.35 -0.56
CA ILE A 147 15.15 13.59 -0.37
C ILE A 147 15.40 12.45 0.60
N ASP A 148 14.43 12.19 1.47
CA ASP A 148 14.53 11.19 2.52
C ASP A 148 13.81 9.92 2.10
N ILE A 149 14.55 8.81 2.10
CA ILE A 149 14.02 7.47 1.81
C ILE A 149 14.23 6.60 3.05
N ALA A 150 13.14 6.28 3.74
CA ALA A 150 13.19 5.41 4.91
C ALA A 150 13.35 3.94 4.50
N SER A 151 14.16 3.20 5.25
CA SER A 151 14.22 1.74 5.13
C SER A 151 12.92 1.09 5.60
N PRO A 152 12.57 -0.09 5.10
CA PRO A 152 11.64 -0.96 5.81
C PRO A 152 12.12 -1.22 7.23
N LYS A 153 11.23 -1.14 8.22
CA LYS A 153 11.61 -1.44 9.61
C LYS A 153 11.98 -2.91 9.76
N VAL A 154 13.04 -3.17 10.51
CA VAL A 154 13.59 -4.51 10.77
C VAL A 154 13.61 -4.78 12.26
N THR A 155 13.69 -6.06 12.63
CA THR A 155 13.87 -6.51 14.02
C THR A 155 15.01 -7.52 14.08
N VAL A 156 15.75 -7.52 15.18
CA VAL A 156 16.78 -8.52 15.44
C VAL A 156 16.52 -9.25 16.76
N GLY A 157 17.00 -10.49 16.84
CA GLY A 157 16.83 -11.35 18.03
C GLY A 157 17.96 -11.26 19.05
N GLU A 158 19.04 -10.53 18.76
CA GLU A 158 20.24 -10.48 19.60
C GLU A 158 20.63 -9.03 19.92
N ALA A 159 21.10 -8.80 21.14
CA ALA A 159 21.68 -7.54 21.53
C ALA A 159 23.08 -7.39 20.90
N GLY A 160 23.44 -6.19 20.47
CA GLY A 160 24.73 -5.97 19.84
C GLY A 160 24.81 -4.64 19.11
N THR A 161 25.92 -4.42 18.45
CA THR A 161 26.13 -3.27 17.56
C THR A 161 25.95 -3.71 16.12
N TYR A 162 25.14 -2.99 15.39
CA TYR A 162 24.80 -3.24 14.00
C TYR A 162 25.18 -2.04 13.16
N TYR A 163 25.60 -2.30 11.92
CA TYR A 163 25.93 -1.30 10.91
C TYR A 163 24.99 -1.41 9.73
N TRP A 164 24.48 -0.28 9.29
CA TRP A 164 23.73 -0.15 8.05
C TRP A 164 24.66 0.18 6.88
N VAL A 165 24.34 -0.31 5.72
CA VAL A 165 24.99 0.04 4.45
C VAL A 165 23.93 0.09 3.37
N GLU A 166 23.77 1.23 2.74
CA GLU A 166 22.83 1.46 1.67
C GLU A 166 23.51 1.33 0.32
N THR A 167 22.78 0.80 -0.64
CA THR A 167 23.23 0.73 -2.02
C THR A 167 22.13 1.25 -2.93
N LEU A 168 22.39 2.37 -3.58
CA LEU A 168 21.52 2.95 -4.60
C LEU A 168 21.95 2.42 -5.97
N THR A 169 21.02 1.85 -6.72
CA THR A 169 21.24 1.29 -8.06
C THR A 169 20.25 1.89 -9.06
N ASP A 170 20.67 1.92 -10.33
CA ASP A 170 19.74 2.19 -11.43
C ASP A 170 18.89 0.95 -11.77
N ASN A 171 18.01 1.07 -12.76
CA ASN A 171 17.14 -0.01 -13.21
C ASN A 171 17.89 -1.21 -13.86
N ASN A 172 19.17 -1.03 -14.19
CA ASN A 172 20.03 -2.06 -14.77
C ASN A 172 20.92 -2.74 -13.70
N GLY A 173 20.78 -2.34 -12.43
CA GLY A 173 21.60 -2.85 -11.33
C GLY A 173 22.99 -2.21 -11.20
N LYS A 174 23.28 -1.14 -11.96
CA LYS A 174 24.52 -0.39 -11.80
C LYS A 174 24.46 0.41 -10.50
N VAL A 175 25.48 0.29 -9.65
CA VAL A 175 25.61 1.07 -8.42
C VAL A 175 25.88 2.53 -8.77
N LEU A 176 25.01 3.41 -8.28
CA LEU A 176 25.10 4.86 -8.42
C LEU A 176 25.81 5.47 -7.21
N ALA A 177 25.48 5.01 -6.02
CA ALA A 177 26.11 5.40 -4.76
C ALA A 177 25.97 4.29 -3.73
N GLN A 178 26.87 4.26 -2.74
CA GLN A 178 26.87 3.30 -1.65
C GLN A 178 27.40 3.94 -0.38
N GLY A 179 26.76 3.64 0.75
CA GLY A 179 27.20 4.00 2.10
C GLY A 179 28.46 3.22 2.50
N LYS A 180 29.12 3.70 3.55
CA LYS A 180 30.32 3.06 4.11
C LYS A 180 29.98 2.37 5.41
N CYS A 181 30.51 1.18 5.59
CA CYS A 181 30.33 0.43 6.82
C CYS A 181 30.98 1.13 8.03
N GLY A 182 30.28 1.12 9.17
CA GLY A 182 30.80 1.52 10.46
C GLY A 182 30.88 3.03 10.69
N GLU A 183 30.21 3.83 9.89
CA GLU A 183 30.02 5.24 10.18
C GLU A 183 29.08 5.40 11.39
N HIS A 184 29.34 6.42 12.22
CA HIS A 184 28.56 6.64 13.43
C HIS A 184 27.07 6.86 13.13
N ALA A 185 26.74 7.59 12.06
CA ALA A 185 25.38 7.85 11.64
C ALA A 185 24.63 6.58 11.19
N GLU A 186 25.36 5.54 10.81
CA GLU A 186 24.86 4.25 10.31
C GLU A 186 24.93 3.13 11.36
N THR A 187 25.07 3.51 12.63
CA THR A 187 25.25 2.55 13.74
C THR A 187 24.01 2.47 14.60
N THR A 188 23.49 1.28 14.81
CA THR A 188 22.41 1.00 15.77
C THR A 188 22.94 0.11 16.89
N THR A 189 22.80 0.52 18.15
CA THR A 189 23.06 -0.30 19.33
C THR A 189 21.74 -0.91 19.80
N VAL A 190 21.65 -2.25 19.73
CA VAL A 190 20.48 -2.99 20.20
C VAL A 190 20.76 -3.53 21.59
N THR A 191 19.91 -3.19 22.56
CA THR A 191 20.04 -3.63 23.96
C THR A 191 19.05 -4.75 24.28
N ALA A 192 19.42 -5.61 25.23
CA ALA A 192 18.47 -6.58 25.76
C ALA A 192 17.31 -5.86 26.49
N PRO A 193 16.09 -6.43 26.49
CA PRO A 193 14.99 -5.87 27.25
C PRO A 193 15.34 -5.86 28.74
N VAL A 194 15.10 -4.72 29.43
CA VAL A 194 15.24 -4.65 30.87
C VAL A 194 14.17 -5.50 31.55
N VAL A 195 14.58 -6.64 32.10
CA VAL A 195 13.70 -7.43 32.98
C VAL A 195 13.57 -6.64 34.29
N PRO A 196 12.37 -6.22 34.69
CA PRO A 196 12.22 -5.57 35.98
C PRO A 196 12.69 -6.51 37.09
N THR A 197 13.67 -6.07 37.90
CA THR A 197 14.09 -6.81 39.08
C THR A 197 12.88 -6.98 39.98
N PRO A 198 12.52 -8.22 40.36
CA PRO A 198 11.40 -8.41 41.28
C PRO A 198 11.64 -7.60 42.56
N THR A 199 10.70 -6.72 42.89
CA THR A 199 10.72 -5.97 44.15
C THR A 199 10.81 -6.98 45.28
N PRO A 200 11.80 -6.90 46.19
CA PRO A 200 11.90 -7.83 47.31
C PRO A 200 10.60 -7.78 48.10
N THR A 201 9.89 -8.89 48.12
CA THR A 201 8.70 -9.04 48.95
C THR A 201 9.18 -9.00 50.39
N MET A 202 8.84 -7.91 51.12
CA MET A 202 9.09 -7.88 52.55
C MET A 202 8.35 -9.04 53.21
N ILE A 203 9.09 -10.02 53.71
CA ILE A 203 8.51 -11.07 54.52
C ILE A 203 8.07 -10.39 55.81
N PRO A 204 6.78 -10.40 56.18
CA PRO A 204 6.36 -9.84 57.44
C PRO A 204 7.08 -10.57 58.58
N VAL A 205 7.87 -9.83 59.34
CA VAL A 205 8.47 -10.35 60.57
C VAL A 205 7.32 -10.70 61.49
N GLY A 206 7.11 -11.99 61.71
CA GLY A 206 6.11 -12.49 62.66
C GLY A 206 6.38 -11.89 64.08
N PRO A 207 5.34 -11.73 64.90
CA PRO A 207 5.51 -11.22 66.23
C PRO A 207 6.49 -12.06 67.05
N SER A 208 7.53 -11.41 67.55
CA SER A 208 8.49 -12.02 68.46
C SER A 208 7.75 -12.57 69.66
N HIS A 209 7.86 -13.89 69.92
CA HIS A 209 7.34 -14.47 71.14
C HIS A 209 8.11 -13.91 72.32
N PRO A 210 7.42 -13.36 73.35
CA PRO A 210 8.09 -12.97 74.59
C PRO A 210 8.70 -14.22 75.19
N GLY A 211 10.01 -14.17 75.45
CA GLY A 211 10.76 -15.25 76.05
C GLY A 211 10.16 -15.69 77.39
N LEU A 212 10.00 -17.01 77.54
CA LEU A 212 9.74 -17.66 78.85
C LEU A 212 10.87 -17.26 79.80
N MET A 213 10.54 -16.64 80.91
CA MET A 213 11.43 -16.40 82.01
C MET A 213 11.87 -17.81 82.60
N PRO A 214 13.16 -17.98 82.95
CA PRO A 214 13.57 -19.17 83.61
C PRO A 214 13.05 -19.18 85.08
N HIS A 215 12.30 -20.19 85.47
CA HIS A 215 11.94 -20.43 86.82
C HIS A 215 13.19 -20.89 87.61
N THR A 216 13.67 -19.99 88.52
CA THR A 216 14.58 -20.41 89.63
C THR A 216 13.76 -21.05 90.68
N GLY A 217 13.81 -22.37 90.75
CA GLY A 217 13.29 -23.13 91.90
C GLY A 217 14.37 -23.28 93.01
N VAL A 218 14.00 -22.98 94.22
CA VAL A 218 14.74 -23.28 95.49
C VAL A 218 14.53 -24.75 95.83
#